data_8b12400d37fbff9e000afd84c4b47fab
#
_entry.id   8b12400d37fbff9e000afd84c4b47fab
#
_cell.length_a   1.000
_cell.length_b   1.000
_cell.length_c   1.000
_cell.angle_alpha   90.00
_cell.angle_beta   90.00
_cell.angle_gamma   90.00
#
_symmetry.space_group_name_H-M   'P 1'
#
loop_
_entity.id
_entity.type
_entity.pdbx_description
1 polymer ?
#
loop_
_entity_poly.entity_id
_entity_poly.type
_entity_poly.pdbx_seq_one_letter_code
_entity_poly.pdbx_strand_id
1 'polypeptide(L)'
;MKNLHISAAILLLASCGRFGDKPNDKKGTRIVSVSKQLTEIIFAVGGDSDLVGVDISSTYPPEARKITTVGYHRALNAEGIISLNPTVVWNDGNWGPDQVKEQLTKVGIPLRQWDGGNTIDSTEQLIHQVAVFFHNPRAGDSICKQLDADMARADSVRRTYKDTPRVMIIHFGQAANQYFVLNHRGVQQQMLEWAGAINVADTAQKWKNLSAEVIAQEQPDVILATDYGFDLQGSLEKFKQLPGVSLSPAARNNRIYRIEEHDLVYLGPRTGKNVLELIRLIHHANQ
;
A
#
# COMPACT_ATOMS: atom_id res chain seq x y z
N MET A 1 75.73 -53.21 -39.50
CA MET A 1 75.58 -52.07 -40.36
C MET A 1 74.09 -51.95 -40.70
N LYS A 2 73.38 -51.26 -39.94
CA LYS A 2 72.06 -50.71 -40.27
C LYS A 2 71.67 -49.74 -39.13
N ASN A 3 71.70 -48.48 -39.41
CA ASN A 3 71.36 -47.42 -38.47
C ASN A 3 69.85 -47.38 -38.31
N LEU A 4 69.40 -47.43 -37.08
CA LEU A 4 67.97 -47.29 -36.71
C LEU A 4 67.80 -45.90 -36.11
N HIS A 5 67.24 -45.01 -36.85
CA HIS A 5 66.82 -43.69 -36.37
C HIS A 5 65.47 -43.79 -35.62
N ILE A 6 65.54 -43.59 -34.31
CA ILE A 6 64.30 -43.44 -33.48
C ILE A 6 63.93 -41.98 -33.48
N SER A 7 62.85 -41.65 -34.20
CA SER A 7 62.25 -40.32 -34.14
C SER A 7 61.28 -40.25 -32.94
N ALA A 8 61.67 -39.47 -31.94
CA ALA A 8 60.78 -39.17 -30.81
C ALA A 8 59.75 -38.12 -31.21
N ALA A 9 58.49 -38.53 -31.30
CA ALA A 9 57.34 -37.61 -31.49
C ALA A 9 57.00 -37.01 -30.16
N ILE A 10 57.17 -35.70 -29.98
CA ILE A 10 56.72 -34.92 -28.81
C ILE A 10 55.29 -34.55 -29.08
N LEU A 11 54.35 -35.19 -28.37
CA LEU A 11 52.94 -34.78 -28.32
C LEU A 11 52.80 -33.55 -27.39
N LEU A 12 52.60 -32.37 -27.96
CA LEU A 12 52.18 -31.16 -27.25
C LEU A 12 50.71 -31.29 -26.96
N LEU A 13 50.34 -31.61 -25.70
CA LEU A 13 48.98 -31.50 -25.17
C LEU A 13 48.68 -30.02 -24.96
N ALA A 14 48.07 -29.38 -25.95
CA ALA A 14 47.44 -28.09 -25.80
C ALA A 14 46.18 -28.23 -24.91
N SER A 15 46.31 -28.05 -23.60
CA SER A 15 45.21 -27.89 -22.68
C SER A 15 44.57 -26.53 -22.92
N CYS A 16 43.54 -26.47 -23.80
CA CYS A 16 42.66 -25.36 -23.90
C CYS A 16 41.79 -25.33 -22.63
N GLY A 17 42.27 -24.62 -21.61
CA GLY A 17 41.46 -24.18 -20.50
C GLY A 17 40.35 -23.26 -21.03
N ARG A 18 39.21 -23.87 -21.31
CA ARG A 18 37.97 -23.13 -21.55
C ARG A 18 37.55 -22.52 -20.22
N PHE A 19 38.08 -21.34 -19.91
CA PHE A 19 37.43 -20.46 -18.98
C PHE A 19 36.10 -20.10 -19.63
N GLY A 20 35.06 -20.88 -19.29
CA GLY A 20 33.72 -20.51 -19.60
C GLY A 20 33.45 -19.18 -18.87
N ASP A 21 33.29 -18.10 -19.64
CA ASP A 21 32.64 -16.92 -19.17
C ASP A 21 31.34 -17.40 -18.51
N LYS A 22 31.26 -17.25 -17.18
CA LYS A 22 29.96 -17.38 -16.50
C LYS A 22 29.03 -16.41 -17.22
N PRO A 23 27.86 -16.87 -17.68
CA PRO A 23 26.88 -15.95 -18.20
C PRO A 23 26.76 -14.84 -17.14
N ASN A 24 26.96 -13.62 -17.55
CA ASN A 24 26.65 -12.46 -16.76
C ASN A 24 25.12 -12.48 -16.61
N ASP A 25 24.64 -13.31 -15.66
CA ASP A 25 23.29 -13.28 -15.19
C ASP A 25 23.09 -11.86 -14.65
N LYS A 26 22.65 -10.96 -15.50
CA LYS A 26 21.95 -9.77 -15.09
C LYS A 26 20.72 -10.29 -14.35
N LYS A 27 20.92 -10.67 -13.07
CA LYS A 27 19.80 -10.92 -12.18
C LYS A 27 18.98 -9.65 -12.25
N GLY A 28 17.86 -9.71 -12.92
CA GLY A 28 16.90 -8.61 -12.97
C GLY A 28 16.59 -8.14 -11.56
N THR A 29 16.18 -6.93 -11.40
CA THR A 29 15.76 -6.40 -10.10
C THR A 29 14.68 -7.32 -9.52
N ARG A 30 14.82 -7.69 -8.26
CA ARG A 30 13.87 -8.54 -7.54
C ARG A 30 13.43 -7.80 -6.28
N ILE A 31 12.27 -7.20 -6.33
CA ILE A 31 11.76 -6.31 -5.28
C ILE A 31 10.79 -7.08 -4.38
N VAL A 32 11.01 -7.01 -3.07
CA VAL A 32 9.96 -7.26 -2.10
C VAL A 32 9.43 -5.89 -1.64
N SER A 33 8.17 -5.61 -1.91
CA SER A 33 7.50 -4.38 -1.46
C SER A 33 6.71 -4.63 -0.18
N VAL A 34 7.07 -3.94 0.89
CA VAL A 34 6.37 -4.02 2.18
C VAL A 34 5.52 -2.76 2.45
N SER A 35 5.07 -2.12 1.39
CA SER A 35 4.17 -0.96 1.40
C SER A 35 3.13 -1.07 0.30
N LYS A 36 1.86 -1.04 0.67
CA LYS A 36 0.76 -1.07 -0.29
C LYS A 36 0.73 0.16 -1.22
N GLN A 37 1.18 1.33 -0.73
CA GLN A 37 1.33 2.54 -1.56
C GLN A 37 2.36 2.32 -2.66
N LEU A 38 3.55 1.82 -2.30
CA LEU A 38 4.61 1.55 -3.27
C LEU A 38 4.22 0.44 -4.25
N THR A 39 3.55 -0.61 -3.78
CA THR A 39 3.06 -1.69 -4.65
C THR A 39 2.13 -1.15 -5.72
N GLU A 40 1.15 -0.31 -5.36
CA GLU A 40 0.25 0.32 -6.34
C GLU A 40 1.02 1.17 -7.36
N ILE A 41 1.97 2.01 -6.90
CA ILE A 41 2.77 2.86 -7.79
C ILE A 41 3.65 2.02 -8.72
N ILE A 42 4.29 0.94 -8.22
CA ILE A 42 5.10 0.03 -9.04
C ILE A 42 4.26 -0.55 -10.19
N PHE A 43 3.06 -1.04 -9.89
CA PHE A 43 2.13 -1.51 -10.93
C PHE A 43 1.75 -0.41 -11.92
N ALA A 44 1.42 0.77 -11.42
CA ALA A 44 0.98 1.89 -12.25
C ALA A 44 2.06 2.35 -13.25
N VAL A 45 3.34 2.26 -12.89
CA VAL A 45 4.45 2.63 -13.77
C VAL A 45 4.97 1.47 -14.63
N GLY A 46 4.40 0.25 -14.49
CA GLY A 46 4.77 -0.94 -15.26
C GLY A 46 6.01 -1.65 -14.74
N GLY A 47 6.28 -1.58 -13.44
CA GLY A 47 7.41 -2.24 -12.76
C GLY A 47 7.05 -3.57 -12.08
N ASP A 48 5.86 -4.07 -12.28
CA ASP A 48 5.29 -5.23 -11.59
C ASP A 48 6.04 -6.54 -11.85
N SER A 49 6.69 -6.68 -13.01
CA SER A 49 7.54 -7.84 -13.34
C SER A 49 8.73 -8.04 -12.39
N ASP A 50 9.16 -6.98 -11.72
CA ASP A 50 10.26 -7.02 -10.76
C ASP A 50 9.80 -7.37 -9.34
N LEU A 51 8.49 -7.39 -9.08
CA LEU A 51 7.94 -7.75 -7.77
C LEU A 51 7.97 -9.27 -7.56
N VAL A 52 8.72 -9.70 -6.55
CA VAL A 52 8.80 -11.12 -6.15
C VAL A 52 8.08 -11.40 -4.83
N GLY A 53 7.72 -10.35 -4.09
CA GLY A 53 6.96 -10.46 -2.85
C GLY A 53 6.31 -9.14 -2.49
N VAL A 54 5.15 -9.22 -1.82
CA VAL A 54 4.40 -8.06 -1.31
C VAL A 54 3.91 -8.33 0.11
N ASP A 55 3.62 -7.29 0.88
CA ASP A 55 2.93 -7.47 2.16
C ASP A 55 1.45 -7.82 1.93
N ILE A 56 0.82 -8.47 2.92
CA ILE A 56 -0.56 -8.96 2.79
C ILE A 56 -1.58 -7.84 2.59
N SER A 57 -1.26 -6.61 2.95
CA SER A 57 -2.13 -5.45 2.76
C SER A 57 -2.02 -4.82 1.36
N SER A 58 -1.08 -5.26 0.55
CA SER A 58 -0.90 -4.86 -0.85
C SER A 58 -1.92 -5.58 -1.75
N THR A 59 -3.16 -5.14 -1.72
CA THR A 59 -4.29 -5.79 -2.41
C THR A 59 -4.68 -5.15 -3.74
N TYR A 60 -4.09 -4.02 -4.07
CA TYR A 60 -4.35 -3.29 -5.31
C TYR A 60 -3.06 -3.09 -6.14
N PRO A 61 -3.16 -3.22 -7.48
CA PRO A 61 -4.33 -3.73 -8.22
C PRO A 61 -4.62 -5.21 -7.89
N PRO A 62 -5.74 -5.79 -8.36
CA PRO A 62 -6.07 -7.19 -8.04
C PRO A 62 -4.98 -8.19 -8.40
N GLU A 63 -4.14 -7.88 -9.38
CA GLU A 63 -2.97 -8.66 -9.79
C GLU A 63 -1.93 -8.78 -8.67
N ALA A 64 -1.81 -7.79 -7.79
CA ALA A 64 -0.88 -7.83 -6.65
C ALA A 64 -1.17 -9.03 -5.72
N ARG A 65 -2.43 -9.46 -5.63
CA ARG A 65 -2.84 -10.64 -4.85
C ARG A 65 -2.29 -11.97 -5.39
N LYS A 66 -1.76 -11.98 -6.61
CA LYS A 66 -1.14 -13.17 -7.22
C LYS A 66 0.35 -13.28 -6.88
N ILE A 67 0.95 -12.21 -6.34
CA ILE A 67 2.35 -12.19 -5.92
C ILE A 67 2.45 -12.85 -4.54
N THR A 68 3.58 -13.52 -4.28
CA THR A 68 3.83 -14.16 -2.98
C THR A 68 3.77 -13.13 -1.85
N THR A 69 2.99 -13.42 -0.81
CA THR A 69 2.90 -12.55 0.36
C THR A 69 3.97 -12.88 1.39
N VAL A 70 4.60 -11.86 1.95
CA VAL A 70 5.62 -11.96 3.01
C VAL A 70 5.07 -11.70 4.42
N GLY A 71 3.75 -11.57 4.54
CA GLY A 71 3.08 -11.31 5.82
C GLY A 71 2.65 -9.85 5.99
N TYR A 72 2.18 -9.52 7.19
CA TYR A 72 1.73 -8.18 7.53
C TYR A 72 2.94 -7.24 7.76
N HIS A 73 2.96 -6.08 7.12
CA HIS A 73 4.11 -5.16 7.13
C HIS A 73 4.64 -4.79 8.53
N ARG A 74 3.82 -4.85 9.59
CA ARG A 74 4.24 -4.61 10.98
C ARG A 74 4.58 -5.87 11.78
N ALA A 75 4.41 -7.05 11.17
CA ALA A 75 4.67 -8.34 11.81
C ALA A 75 5.33 -9.30 10.80
N LEU A 76 6.36 -8.81 10.12
CA LEU A 76 7.10 -9.57 9.10
C LEU A 76 8.02 -10.63 9.71
N ASN A 77 8.40 -11.59 8.88
CA ASN A 77 9.42 -12.57 9.16
C ASN A 77 10.55 -12.45 8.11
N ALA A 78 11.79 -12.34 8.56
CA ALA A 78 12.94 -12.20 7.69
C ALA A 78 13.15 -13.42 6.78
N GLU A 79 12.91 -14.64 7.28
CA GLU A 79 13.08 -15.87 6.51
C GLU A 79 12.15 -15.90 5.28
N GLY A 80 10.89 -15.49 5.45
CA GLY A 80 9.94 -15.38 4.35
C GLY A 80 10.41 -14.42 3.26
N ILE A 81 11.01 -13.30 3.65
CA ILE A 81 11.60 -12.32 2.70
C ILE A 81 12.84 -12.90 2.03
N ILE A 82 13.78 -13.46 2.82
CA ILE A 82 15.06 -14.02 2.33
C ILE A 82 14.82 -15.16 1.33
N SER A 83 13.81 -16.01 1.58
CA SER A 83 13.49 -17.15 0.71
C SER A 83 13.14 -16.76 -0.72
N LEU A 84 12.67 -15.53 -0.93
CA LEU A 84 12.36 -14.99 -2.24
C LEU A 84 13.60 -14.49 -3.00
N ASN A 85 14.78 -14.54 -2.39
CA ASN A 85 16.04 -14.04 -2.96
C ASN A 85 15.90 -12.62 -3.56
N PRO A 86 15.40 -11.64 -2.80
CA PRO A 86 15.25 -10.28 -3.31
C PRO A 86 16.61 -9.61 -3.51
N THR A 87 16.69 -8.71 -4.47
CA THR A 87 17.83 -7.80 -4.62
C THR A 87 17.67 -6.54 -3.77
N VAL A 88 16.44 -6.23 -3.35
CA VAL A 88 16.12 -5.07 -2.51
C VAL A 88 14.74 -5.24 -1.86
N VAL A 89 14.60 -4.70 -0.66
CA VAL A 89 13.28 -4.53 0.01
C VAL A 89 12.90 -3.06 -0.04
N TRP A 90 11.71 -2.76 -0.59
CA TRP A 90 11.15 -1.43 -0.64
C TRP A 90 10.15 -1.21 0.49
N ASN A 91 10.25 -0.06 1.14
CA ASN A 91 9.40 0.30 2.27
C ASN A 91 9.14 1.82 2.32
N ASP A 92 8.12 2.23 3.06
CA ASP A 92 7.74 3.62 3.32
C ASP A 92 8.07 4.10 4.75
N GLY A 93 8.91 3.35 5.46
CA GLY A 93 9.27 3.62 6.85
C GLY A 93 8.28 3.00 7.88
N ASN A 94 7.10 2.59 7.47
CA ASN A 94 6.04 2.06 8.36
C ASN A 94 5.99 0.53 8.35
N TRP A 95 7.08 -0.13 8.70
CA TRP A 95 7.18 -1.58 8.69
C TRP A 95 8.05 -2.11 9.84
N GLY A 96 7.97 -3.38 10.13
CA GLY A 96 8.74 -4.00 11.20
C GLY A 96 8.42 -5.47 11.43
N PRO A 97 8.88 -6.01 12.54
CA PRO A 97 9.64 -5.36 13.63
C PRO A 97 11.09 -5.01 13.25
N ASP A 98 11.76 -4.16 14.04
CA ASP A 98 13.14 -3.72 13.75
C ASP A 98 14.12 -4.87 13.66
N GLN A 99 13.91 -5.94 14.42
CA GLN A 99 14.70 -7.17 14.33
C GLN A 99 14.76 -7.73 12.91
N VAL A 100 13.68 -7.63 12.12
CA VAL A 100 13.65 -8.08 10.72
C VAL A 100 14.56 -7.22 9.87
N LYS A 101 14.58 -5.89 10.09
CA LYS A 101 15.48 -4.96 9.39
C LYS A 101 16.95 -5.33 9.64
N GLU A 102 17.29 -5.61 10.90
CA GLU A 102 18.64 -6.04 11.29
C GLU A 102 19.04 -7.37 10.63
N GLN A 103 18.14 -8.36 10.63
CA GLN A 103 18.39 -9.65 10.00
C GLN A 103 18.63 -9.54 8.49
N LEU A 104 17.79 -8.76 7.78
CA LEU A 104 17.95 -8.54 6.35
C LEU A 104 19.26 -7.80 6.03
N THR A 105 19.63 -6.80 6.82
CA THR A 105 20.91 -6.08 6.67
C THR A 105 22.08 -7.00 6.91
N LYS A 106 22.03 -7.88 7.92
CA LYS A 106 23.09 -8.87 8.21
C LYS A 106 23.38 -9.82 7.06
N VAL A 107 22.36 -10.21 6.30
CA VAL A 107 22.53 -11.08 5.11
C VAL A 107 22.78 -10.30 3.83
N GLY A 108 22.96 -8.96 3.93
CA GLY A 108 23.35 -8.12 2.80
C GLY A 108 22.21 -7.75 1.85
N ILE A 109 20.94 -7.86 2.28
CA ILE A 109 19.80 -7.41 1.47
C ILE A 109 19.60 -5.91 1.68
N PRO A 110 19.71 -5.08 0.63
CA PRO A 110 19.49 -3.64 0.72
C PRO A 110 18.05 -3.30 1.11
N LEU A 111 17.90 -2.32 1.99
CA LEU A 111 16.61 -1.77 2.37
C LEU A 111 16.49 -0.38 1.75
N ARG A 112 15.54 -0.19 0.84
CA ARG A 112 15.29 1.11 0.22
C ARG A 112 14.02 1.70 0.80
N GLN A 113 14.18 2.75 1.56
CA GLN A 113 13.07 3.55 2.02
C GLN A 113 12.73 4.63 0.99
N TRP A 114 11.44 4.79 0.75
CA TRP A 114 10.86 5.85 -0.03
C TRP A 114 10.03 6.72 0.90
N ASP A 115 10.14 8.02 0.76
CA ASP A 115 9.30 8.93 1.54
C ASP A 115 7.87 8.85 1.02
N GLY A 116 6.98 8.34 1.85
CA GLY A 116 5.57 8.15 1.51
C GLY A 116 4.90 9.49 1.22
N GLY A 117 4.14 9.55 0.13
CA GLY A 117 3.36 10.74 -0.22
C GLY A 117 2.22 10.95 0.78
N ASN A 118 2.25 12.08 1.49
CA ASN A 118 1.21 12.51 2.43
C ASN A 118 0.45 13.75 1.97
N THR A 119 0.82 14.32 0.83
CA THR A 119 0.15 15.40 0.10
C THR A 119 0.10 15.02 -1.38
N ILE A 120 -0.72 15.68 -2.17
CA ILE A 120 -0.75 15.42 -3.62
C ILE A 120 0.65 15.66 -4.23
N ASP A 121 1.28 16.79 -3.94
CA ASP A 121 2.61 17.12 -4.46
C ASP A 121 3.68 16.07 -4.09
N SER A 122 3.71 15.62 -2.82
CA SER A 122 4.67 14.58 -2.40
C SER A 122 4.34 13.21 -2.99
N THR A 123 3.07 12.92 -3.25
CA THR A 123 2.63 11.70 -3.94
C THR A 123 3.08 11.70 -5.39
N GLU A 124 2.95 12.82 -6.09
CA GLU A 124 3.44 12.98 -7.45
C GLU A 124 4.96 12.87 -7.55
N GLN A 125 5.69 13.50 -6.61
CA GLN A 125 7.13 13.32 -6.51
C GLN A 125 7.52 11.86 -6.33
N LEU A 126 6.82 11.12 -5.47
CA LEU A 126 7.05 9.68 -5.28
C LEU A 126 6.76 8.89 -6.56
N ILE A 127 5.65 9.17 -7.25
CA ILE A 127 5.30 8.55 -8.53
C ILE A 127 6.39 8.78 -9.57
N HIS A 128 6.87 10.03 -9.71
CA HIS A 128 7.96 10.36 -10.63
C HIS A 128 9.26 9.64 -10.28
N GLN A 129 9.65 9.60 -9.00
CA GLN A 129 10.86 8.92 -8.56
C GLN A 129 10.80 7.42 -8.87
N VAL A 130 9.66 6.77 -8.62
CA VAL A 130 9.45 5.35 -8.92
C VAL A 130 9.44 5.12 -10.44
N ALA A 131 8.79 6.00 -11.22
CA ALA A 131 8.78 5.92 -12.68
C ALA A 131 10.19 6.05 -13.28
N VAL A 132 11.02 6.95 -12.75
CA VAL A 132 12.43 7.10 -13.15
C VAL A 132 13.23 5.83 -12.82
N PHE A 133 13.01 5.22 -11.65
CA PHE A 133 13.67 3.96 -11.30
C PHE A 133 13.38 2.85 -12.32
N PHE A 134 12.14 2.74 -12.80
CA PHE A 134 11.74 1.78 -13.83
C PHE A 134 11.98 2.26 -15.27
N HIS A 135 12.75 3.33 -15.47
CA HIS A 135 13.05 3.91 -16.79
C HIS A 135 11.79 4.28 -17.60
N ASN A 136 10.68 4.61 -16.92
CA ASN A 136 9.40 4.95 -17.53
C ASN A 136 8.87 6.32 -17.05
N PRO A 137 9.63 7.44 -17.20
CA PRO A 137 9.22 8.75 -16.72
C PRO A 137 7.92 9.23 -17.37
N ARG A 138 7.65 8.85 -18.63
CA ARG A 138 6.40 9.22 -19.32
C ARG A 138 5.16 8.62 -18.65
N ALA A 139 5.26 7.42 -18.07
CA ALA A 139 4.16 6.86 -17.28
C ALA A 139 3.92 7.70 -16.02
N GLY A 140 5.00 8.13 -15.34
CA GLY A 140 4.91 9.03 -14.19
C GLY A 140 4.17 10.31 -14.53
N ASP A 141 4.58 11.02 -15.62
CA ASP A 141 3.93 12.25 -16.08
C ASP A 141 2.44 12.04 -16.39
N SER A 142 2.10 10.93 -17.04
CA SER A 142 0.71 10.60 -17.39
C SER A 142 -0.14 10.34 -16.16
N ILE A 143 0.41 9.62 -15.17
CA ILE A 143 -0.28 9.31 -13.91
C ILE A 143 -0.53 10.56 -13.10
N CYS A 144 0.47 11.46 -12.95
CA CYS A 144 0.31 12.70 -12.20
C CYS A 144 -0.73 13.60 -12.88
N LYS A 145 -0.67 13.78 -14.21
CA LYS A 145 -1.68 14.53 -14.96
C LYS A 145 -3.10 13.96 -14.77
N GLN A 146 -3.25 12.63 -14.71
CA GLN A 146 -4.55 12.02 -14.46
C GLN A 146 -5.01 12.23 -13.02
N LEU A 147 -4.09 12.16 -12.04
CA LEU A 147 -4.37 12.44 -10.63
C LEU A 147 -4.89 13.87 -10.46
N ASP A 148 -4.21 14.87 -11.04
CA ASP A 148 -4.65 16.26 -11.03
C ASP A 148 -6.04 16.46 -11.64
N ALA A 149 -6.29 15.84 -12.78
CA ALA A 149 -7.58 15.92 -13.45
C ALA A 149 -8.70 15.30 -12.61
N ASP A 150 -8.43 14.15 -11.96
CA ASP A 150 -9.39 13.47 -11.09
C ASP A 150 -9.63 14.27 -9.79
N MET A 151 -8.62 14.93 -9.21
CA MET A 151 -8.75 15.83 -8.07
C MET A 151 -9.59 17.07 -8.42
N ALA A 152 -9.32 17.71 -9.56
CA ALA A 152 -10.11 18.85 -10.04
C ALA A 152 -11.58 18.47 -10.28
N ARG A 153 -11.83 17.27 -10.81
CA ARG A 153 -13.19 16.74 -10.98
C ARG A 153 -13.87 16.50 -9.64
N ALA A 154 -13.14 15.91 -8.67
CA ALA A 154 -13.67 15.67 -7.33
C ALA A 154 -14.07 16.99 -6.64
N ASP A 155 -13.22 18.03 -6.70
CA ASP A 155 -13.54 19.36 -6.18
C ASP A 155 -14.76 19.98 -6.85
N SER A 156 -14.90 19.86 -8.18
CA SER A 156 -16.07 20.33 -8.91
C SER A 156 -17.36 19.64 -8.46
N VAL A 157 -17.33 18.32 -8.28
CA VAL A 157 -18.49 17.53 -7.80
C VAL A 157 -18.80 17.89 -6.36
N ARG A 158 -17.77 17.97 -5.49
CA ARG A 158 -17.96 18.35 -4.08
C ARG A 158 -18.72 19.67 -3.92
N ARG A 159 -18.42 20.68 -4.74
CA ARG A 159 -19.06 22.00 -4.67
C ARG A 159 -20.55 22.00 -5.04
N THR A 160 -21.06 20.94 -5.64
CA THR A 160 -22.50 20.79 -5.91
C THR A 160 -23.29 20.43 -4.66
N TYR A 161 -22.66 19.84 -3.65
CA TYR A 161 -23.30 19.49 -2.38
C TYR A 161 -23.24 20.66 -1.40
N LYS A 162 -24.32 20.80 -0.59
CA LYS A 162 -24.47 21.88 0.39
C LYS A 162 -24.34 21.38 1.83
N ASP A 163 -24.49 20.08 2.02
CA ASP A 163 -24.35 19.43 3.32
C ASP A 163 -22.86 19.25 3.69
N THR A 164 -22.63 19.08 4.97
CA THR A 164 -21.30 18.77 5.52
C THR A 164 -21.48 17.61 6.50
N PRO A 165 -21.48 16.37 6.01
CA PRO A 165 -21.79 15.20 6.82
C PRO A 165 -20.72 14.98 7.90
N ARG A 166 -21.19 14.55 9.08
CA ARG A 166 -20.35 14.17 10.21
C ARG A 166 -19.95 12.71 10.06
N VAL A 167 -18.69 12.45 9.75
CA VAL A 167 -18.18 11.11 9.41
C VAL A 167 -17.32 10.56 10.54
N MET A 168 -17.57 9.31 10.93
CA MET A 168 -16.70 8.53 11.81
C MET A 168 -16.06 7.40 11.03
N ILE A 169 -14.74 7.24 11.16
CA ILE A 169 -14.00 6.13 10.55
C ILE A 169 -13.72 5.11 11.65
N ILE A 170 -14.24 3.88 11.47
CA ILE A 170 -14.00 2.75 12.37
C ILE A 170 -13.02 1.80 11.70
N HIS A 171 -11.89 1.55 12.37
CA HIS A 171 -10.80 0.71 11.90
C HIS A 171 -10.51 -0.40 12.92
N PHE A 172 -10.18 -1.61 12.43
CA PHE A 172 -9.73 -2.71 13.28
C PHE A 172 -8.21 -2.81 13.27
N GLY A 173 -7.61 -2.53 14.41
CA GLY A 173 -6.17 -2.69 14.60
C GLY A 173 -5.78 -4.15 14.83
N GLN A 174 -5.30 -4.82 13.79
CA GLN A 174 -4.95 -6.24 13.84
C GLN A 174 -3.96 -6.59 14.96
N ALA A 175 -2.92 -5.77 15.15
CA ALA A 175 -1.93 -5.99 16.20
C ALA A 175 -2.51 -5.83 17.63
N ALA A 176 -3.50 -4.95 17.80
CA ALA A 176 -4.16 -4.70 19.07
C ALA A 176 -5.44 -5.53 19.26
N ASN A 177 -5.89 -6.23 18.22
CA ASN A 177 -7.11 -7.03 18.19
C ASN A 177 -8.35 -6.28 18.70
N GLN A 178 -8.53 -5.03 18.28
CA GLN A 178 -9.63 -4.18 18.73
C GLN A 178 -10.02 -3.10 17.71
N TYR A 179 -11.25 -2.58 17.83
CA TYR A 179 -11.74 -1.49 17.01
C TYR A 179 -11.32 -0.14 17.56
N PHE A 180 -10.90 0.73 16.65
CA PHE A 180 -10.52 2.11 16.91
C PHE A 180 -11.36 3.07 16.07
N VAL A 181 -11.51 4.27 16.57
CA VAL A 181 -11.97 5.43 15.81
C VAL A 181 -10.75 6.21 15.35
N LEU A 182 -10.64 6.46 14.05
CA LEU A 182 -9.52 7.22 13.48
C LEU A 182 -9.79 8.72 13.65
N ASN A 183 -8.78 9.40 14.23
CA ASN A 183 -8.83 10.83 14.48
C ASN A 183 -8.60 11.69 13.23
N HIS A 184 -8.64 13.02 13.42
CA HIS A 184 -8.44 14.03 12.40
C HIS A 184 -6.96 14.30 12.05
N ARG A 185 -6.09 13.27 12.13
CA ARG A 185 -4.67 13.37 11.75
C ARG A 185 -4.35 12.39 10.63
N GLY A 186 -3.53 12.83 9.68
CA GLY A 186 -3.07 11.98 8.59
C GLY A 186 -3.93 12.06 7.33
N VAL A 187 -3.71 11.11 6.44
CA VAL A 187 -4.31 11.09 5.10
C VAL A 187 -5.83 10.98 5.15
N GLN A 188 -6.39 10.18 6.06
CA GLN A 188 -7.85 10.02 6.18
C GLN A 188 -8.56 11.36 6.49
N GLN A 189 -7.91 12.26 7.21
CA GLN A 189 -8.45 13.60 7.45
C GLN A 189 -8.50 14.42 6.15
N GLN A 190 -7.42 14.43 5.40
CA GLN A 190 -7.36 15.11 4.10
C GLN A 190 -8.41 14.57 3.13
N MET A 191 -8.59 13.25 3.08
CA MET A 191 -9.60 12.60 2.24
C MET A 191 -11.01 13.09 2.59
N LEU A 192 -11.34 13.20 3.88
CA LEU A 192 -12.63 13.73 4.34
C LEU A 192 -12.77 15.23 4.04
N GLU A 193 -11.72 16.02 4.22
CA GLU A 193 -11.71 17.46 3.88
C GLU A 193 -11.96 17.69 2.38
N TRP A 194 -11.25 16.95 1.51
CA TRP A 194 -11.48 17.00 0.06
C TRP A 194 -12.89 16.53 -0.32
N ALA A 195 -13.42 15.58 0.43
CA ALA A 195 -14.80 15.14 0.24
C ALA A 195 -15.84 16.07 0.86
N GLY A 196 -15.45 17.12 1.61
CA GLY A 196 -16.37 18.10 2.22
C GLY A 196 -17.08 17.59 3.47
N ALA A 197 -16.47 16.70 4.21
CA ALA A 197 -16.99 16.12 5.44
C ALA A 197 -16.22 16.60 6.68
N ILE A 198 -16.83 16.40 7.85
CA ILE A 198 -16.21 16.60 9.17
C ILE A 198 -15.88 15.22 9.74
N ASN A 199 -14.61 14.96 10.06
CA ASN A 199 -14.26 13.85 10.91
C ASN A 199 -14.68 14.16 12.36
N VAL A 200 -15.58 13.37 12.92
CA VAL A 200 -16.12 13.63 14.26
C VAL A 200 -15.21 13.14 15.39
N ALA A 201 -14.20 12.34 15.08
CA ALA A 201 -13.28 11.85 16.09
C ALA A 201 -12.26 12.91 16.48
N ASP A 202 -12.68 13.94 17.18
CA ASP A 202 -11.78 14.93 17.80
C ASP A 202 -11.11 14.29 19.02
N THR A 203 -9.90 13.81 18.84
CA THR A 203 -9.10 13.29 19.95
C THR A 203 -7.69 13.83 19.90
N ALA A 204 -7.20 14.31 21.04
CA ALA A 204 -5.79 14.61 21.23
C ALA A 204 -4.91 13.35 21.08
N GLN A 205 -5.49 12.16 21.23
CA GLN A 205 -4.84 10.87 21.04
C GLN A 205 -4.93 10.43 19.58
N LYS A 206 -3.89 9.76 19.09
CA LYS A 206 -3.83 9.28 17.70
C LYS A 206 -4.95 8.29 17.36
N TRP A 207 -5.41 7.49 18.33
CA TRP A 207 -6.40 6.43 18.20
C TRP A 207 -7.25 6.40 19.46
N LYS A 208 -8.56 6.28 19.32
CA LYS A 208 -9.50 6.13 20.44
C LYS A 208 -10.21 4.79 20.28
N ASN A 209 -10.29 4.03 21.36
CA ASN A 209 -11.03 2.76 21.31
C ASN A 209 -12.50 3.03 21.00
N LEU A 210 -13.08 2.20 20.15
CA LEU A 210 -14.52 2.25 19.90
C LEU A 210 -15.28 1.90 21.19
N SER A 211 -16.21 2.76 21.57
CA SER A 211 -17.10 2.52 22.70
C SER A 211 -18.48 3.14 22.47
N ALA A 212 -19.49 2.69 23.21
CA ALA A 212 -20.83 3.25 23.13
C ALA A 212 -20.86 4.74 23.52
N GLU A 213 -20.00 5.14 24.46
CA GLU A 213 -19.85 6.54 24.88
C GLU A 213 -19.34 7.42 23.75
N VAL A 214 -18.30 6.96 23.02
CA VAL A 214 -17.75 7.68 21.86
C VAL A 214 -18.82 7.86 20.79
N ILE A 215 -19.57 6.83 20.46
CA ILE A 215 -20.67 6.92 19.48
C ILE A 215 -21.76 7.88 19.95
N ALA A 216 -22.13 7.79 21.24
CA ALA A 216 -23.17 8.64 21.80
C ALA A 216 -22.77 10.13 21.85
N GLN A 217 -21.49 10.40 22.10
CA GLN A 217 -20.94 11.76 22.12
C GLN A 217 -20.85 12.35 20.71
N GLU A 218 -20.28 11.58 19.77
CA GLU A 218 -19.93 12.08 18.45
C GLU A 218 -21.11 12.08 17.47
N GLN A 219 -22.14 11.26 17.68
CA GLN A 219 -23.37 11.21 16.86
C GLN A 219 -23.07 11.27 15.35
N PRO A 220 -22.32 10.32 14.75
CA PRO A 220 -21.97 10.38 13.34
C PRO A 220 -23.19 10.21 12.42
N ASP A 221 -23.24 11.03 11.36
CA ASP A 221 -24.21 10.89 10.27
C ASP A 221 -23.88 9.74 9.34
N VAL A 222 -22.57 9.46 9.21
CA VAL A 222 -22.00 8.40 8.37
C VAL A 222 -20.91 7.67 9.16
N ILE A 223 -20.89 6.34 9.04
CA ILE A 223 -19.80 5.51 9.52
C ILE A 223 -19.12 4.87 8.31
N LEU A 224 -17.80 5.08 8.19
CA LEU A 224 -16.93 4.37 7.26
C LEU A 224 -16.21 3.28 8.06
N ALA A 225 -16.49 2.02 7.73
CA ALA A 225 -15.83 0.87 8.34
C ALA A 225 -14.76 0.34 7.39
N THR A 226 -13.50 0.30 7.82
CA THR A 226 -12.43 -0.25 6.98
C THR A 226 -12.65 -1.74 6.75
N ASP A 227 -12.30 -2.19 5.55
CA ASP A 227 -12.56 -3.51 4.97
C ASP A 227 -12.29 -4.67 5.93
N TYR A 228 -11.06 -4.81 6.43
CA TYR A 228 -10.70 -5.93 7.30
C TYR A 228 -11.59 -6.02 8.54
N GLY A 229 -11.81 -4.90 9.23
CA GLY A 229 -12.64 -4.87 10.44
C GLY A 229 -14.13 -5.11 10.16
N PHE A 230 -14.62 -4.64 9.02
CA PHE A 230 -15.99 -4.90 8.58
C PHE A 230 -16.17 -6.38 8.21
N ASP A 231 -15.26 -6.92 7.41
CA ASP A 231 -15.31 -8.29 6.91
C ASP A 231 -15.16 -9.32 8.05
N LEU A 232 -14.41 -8.98 9.10
CA LEU A 232 -14.30 -9.79 10.32
C LEU A 232 -15.65 -10.04 11.00
N GLN A 233 -16.58 -9.07 10.93
CA GLN A 233 -17.94 -9.25 11.45
C GLN A 233 -18.82 -10.10 10.54
N GLY A 234 -18.49 -10.21 9.25
CA GLY A 234 -19.18 -11.02 8.25
C GLY A 234 -20.50 -10.44 7.73
N SER A 235 -21.12 -9.46 8.41
CA SER A 235 -22.30 -8.75 7.91
C SER A 235 -22.46 -7.36 8.55
N LEU A 236 -23.25 -6.51 7.87
CA LEU A 236 -23.62 -5.19 8.39
C LEU A 236 -24.40 -5.29 9.71
N GLU A 237 -25.29 -6.25 9.84
CA GLU A 237 -26.09 -6.47 11.05
C GLU A 237 -25.21 -6.82 12.25
N LYS A 238 -24.19 -7.65 12.06
CA LYS A 238 -23.21 -7.96 13.10
C LYS A 238 -22.31 -6.75 13.40
N PHE A 239 -21.91 -6.00 12.38
CA PHE A 239 -21.15 -4.76 12.59
C PHE A 239 -21.93 -3.73 13.41
N LYS A 240 -23.25 -3.62 13.20
CA LYS A 240 -24.13 -2.78 14.02
C LYS A 240 -24.19 -3.19 15.50
N GLN A 241 -23.82 -4.43 15.84
CA GLN A 241 -23.76 -4.91 17.23
C GLN A 241 -22.49 -4.45 17.97
N LEU A 242 -21.52 -3.88 17.29
CA LEU A 242 -20.37 -3.25 17.96
C LEU A 242 -20.86 -2.15 18.93
N PRO A 243 -20.11 -1.88 20.02
CA PRO A 243 -20.55 -0.98 21.09
C PRO A 243 -21.05 0.38 20.59
N GLY A 244 -22.34 0.65 20.77
CA GLY A 244 -23.00 1.91 20.45
C GLY A 244 -23.35 2.14 18.98
N VAL A 245 -22.82 1.33 18.05
CA VAL A 245 -22.99 1.55 16.59
C VAL A 245 -24.47 1.58 16.21
N SER A 246 -25.31 0.65 16.71
CA SER A 246 -26.75 0.60 16.42
C SER A 246 -27.53 1.83 16.87
N LEU A 247 -26.99 2.60 17.84
CA LEU A 247 -27.60 3.80 18.38
C LEU A 247 -27.23 5.08 17.61
N SER A 248 -26.30 4.99 16.68
CA SER A 248 -25.84 6.15 15.89
C SER A 248 -26.88 6.61 14.89
N PRO A 249 -26.90 7.91 14.52
CA PRO A 249 -27.67 8.39 13.37
C PRO A 249 -27.33 7.63 12.09
N ALA A 250 -26.04 7.30 11.88
CA ALA A 250 -25.58 6.53 10.74
C ALA A 250 -26.28 5.16 10.63
N ALA A 251 -26.45 4.44 11.76
CA ALA A 251 -27.12 3.14 11.76
C ALA A 251 -28.63 3.27 11.48
N ARG A 252 -29.29 4.27 12.09
CA ARG A 252 -30.72 4.53 11.88
C ARG A 252 -31.05 4.90 10.44
N ASN A 253 -30.15 5.60 9.76
CA ASN A 253 -30.31 6.08 8.39
C ASN A 253 -29.67 5.16 7.34
N ASN A 254 -29.19 3.95 7.73
CA ASN A 254 -28.49 3.00 6.87
C ASN A 254 -27.26 3.58 6.15
N ARG A 255 -26.51 4.45 6.84
CA ARG A 255 -25.33 5.14 6.32
C ARG A 255 -24.03 4.59 6.95
N ILE A 256 -23.91 3.28 6.99
CA ILE A 256 -22.70 2.56 7.39
C ILE A 256 -22.14 1.89 6.13
N TYR A 257 -20.95 2.24 5.75
CA TYR A 257 -20.34 1.78 4.51
C TYR A 257 -19.00 1.09 4.77
N ARG A 258 -18.80 -0.06 4.11
CA ARG A 258 -17.50 -0.70 4.02
C ARG A 258 -16.65 0.09 3.02
N ILE A 259 -15.39 0.39 3.38
CA ILE A 259 -14.43 1.07 2.53
C ILE A 259 -13.07 0.35 2.59
N GLU A 260 -12.38 0.25 1.46
CA GLU A 260 -11.01 -0.26 1.46
C GLU A 260 -10.11 0.69 2.26
N GLU A 261 -9.40 0.18 3.25
CA GLU A 261 -8.48 0.98 4.06
C GLU A 261 -7.45 1.70 3.19
N HIS A 262 -6.92 0.99 2.18
CA HIS A 262 -5.96 1.54 1.24
C HIS A 262 -6.45 2.84 0.60
N ASP A 263 -7.72 2.87 0.18
CA ASP A 263 -8.30 4.00 -0.55
C ASP A 263 -8.57 5.22 0.33
N LEU A 264 -8.49 5.06 1.66
CA LEU A 264 -8.79 6.10 2.63
C LEU A 264 -7.53 6.63 3.35
N VAL A 265 -6.53 5.77 3.60
CA VAL A 265 -5.39 6.12 4.48
C VAL A 265 -4.06 6.27 3.75
N TYR A 266 -4.03 6.05 2.43
CA TYR A 266 -2.86 6.24 1.60
C TYR A 266 -3.20 7.06 0.35
N LEU A 267 -2.28 7.95 -0.03
CA LEU A 267 -2.38 8.66 -1.29
C LEU A 267 -1.62 7.89 -2.37
N GLY A 268 -2.13 7.93 -3.59
CA GLY A 268 -1.52 7.22 -4.71
C GLY A 268 -2.13 7.64 -6.05
N PRO A 269 -1.86 6.89 -7.11
CA PRO A 269 -2.36 7.19 -8.46
C PRO A 269 -3.88 7.36 -8.54
N ARG A 270 -4.64 6.72 -7.63
CA ARG A 270 -6.11 6.74 -7.64
C ARG A 270 -6.73 7.74 -6.67
N THR A 271 -5.95 8.55 -5.97
CA THR A 271 -6.47 9.43 -4.90
C THR A 271 -7.66 10.27 -5.37
N GLY A 272 -7.58 10.93 -6.53
CA GLY A 272 -8.68 11.75 -7.02
C GLY A 272 -9.96 10.97 -7.30
N LYS A 273 -9.84 9.73 -7.81
CA LYS A 273 -10.99 8.81 -7.99
C LYS A 273 -11.57 8.39 -6.65
N ASN A 274 -10.71 8.06 -5.69
CA ASN A 274 -11.14 7.64 -4.35
C ASN A 274 -11.87 8.79 -3.63
N VAL A 275 -11.39 10.04 -3.76
CA VAL A 275 -12.10 11.23 -3.24
C VAL A 275 -13.46 11.38 -3.91
N LEU A 276 -13.55 11.22 -5.24
CA LEU A 276 -14.81 11.32 -5.96
C LEU A 276 -15.82 10.24 -5.52
N GLU A 277 -15.37 9.01 -5.31
CA GLU A 277 -16.21 7.94 -4.79
C GLU A 277 -16.64 8.20 -3.34
N LEU A 278 -15.73 8.71 -2.50
CA LEU A 278 -16.03 9.11 -1.13
C LEU A 278 -17.11 10.20 -1.08
N ILE A 279 -17.01 11.22 -1.92
CA ILE A 279 -18.04 12.28 -2.03
C ILE A 279 -19.40 11.66 -2.30
N ARG A 280 -19.51 10.77 -3.28
CA ARG A 280 -20.79 10.12 -3.63
C ARG A 280 -21.35 9.24 -2.53
N LEU A 281 -20.46 8.66 -1.73
CA LEU A 281 -20.82 7.76 -0.64
C LEU A 281 -21.38 8.52 0.57
N ILE A 282 -20.74 9.66 0.92
CA ILE A 282 -21.02 10.37 2.18
C ILE A 282 -22.03 11.51 2.04
N HIS A 283 -22.21 12.05 0.85
CA HIS A 283 -23.24 13.06 0.61
C HIS A 283 -24.57 12.43 0.21
N HIS A 284 -25.65 13.05 0.57
CA HIS A 284 -26.94 12.69 0.01
C HIS A 284 -26.99 13.21 -1.43
N ALA A 285 -27.29 12.34 -2.39
CA ALA A 285 -27.83 12.82 -3.64
C ALA A 285 -29.08 13.63 -3.27
N ASN A 286 -29.07 14.92 -3.59
CA ASN A 286 -30.30 15.72 -3.52
C ASN A 286 -31.30 15.05 -4.47
N GLN A 287 -32.19 14.22 -3.89
CA GLN A 287 -33.36 13.70 -4.58
C GLN A 287 -34.38 14.82 -4.76
#